data_c11a8e62619c2cc21a36c6fb51cedade
#
_entry.id   c11a8e62619c2cc21a36c6fb51cedade
#
_cell.length_a   1.000
_cell.length_b   1.000
_cell.length_c   1.000
_cell.angle_alpha   90.00
_cell.angle_beta   90.00
_cell.angle_gamma   90.00
#
_symmetry.space_group_name_H-M   'P 1'
#
loop_
_entity.id
_entity.type
_entity.pdbx_description
1 polymer ?
#
loop_
_entity_poly.entity_id
_entity_poly.type
_entity_poly.pdbx_seq_one_letter_code
_entity_poly.pdbx_strand_id
1 'polypeptide(L)'
;MQPKGELAGLLSARYPDTRLTDMVLARPLRQRLDRILAEQRQQANLRSHGLQPRRKILLVGPPGAGKTMTASALAGELHLPLFTILLDGLITKFMGETASKLRLVFDAITATRGVYLFDEFDAIGAKRGDRQDVGEIRRVLNSFLQFVEQDESHSLIVAATNHPELLDRALFRRFDDVIEYTLPDVSLIEAILRNRLDRFATSDVSWAEVAASAHGLSPADIARVADDAAKSVILDNSGAVTAESILDALAERRSAAEAMDAGNGP
;
A
#
# COMPACT_ATOMS: atom_id res chain seq x y z
N MET A 1 0.88 -17.85 -12.34
CA MET A 1 1.38 -19.03 -11.56
C MET A 1 0.67 -19.00 -10.21
N GLN A 2 -0.10 -20.01 -9.86
CA GLN A 2 -0.77 -20.05 -8.54
C GLN A 2 0.12 -20.82 -7.55
N PRO A 3 0.28 -20.33 -6.31
CA PRO A 3 0.97 -21.07 -5.25
C PRO A 3 0.31 -22.45 -5.03
N LYS A 4 1.12 -23.47 -4.73
CA LYS A 4 0.65 -24.84 -4.53
C LYS A 4 1.10 -25.37 -3.17
N GLY A 5 0.41 -26.38 -2.63
CA GLY A 5 0.74 -26.98 -1.35
C GLY A 5 0.60 -25.97 -0.19
N GLU A 6 1.53 -26.00 0.76
CA GLU A 6 1.52 -25.12 1.93
C GLU A 6 1.59 -23.63 1.57
N LEU A 7 2.24 -23.27 0.45
CA LEU A 7 2.31 -21.88 -0.03
C LEU A 7 0.94 -21.32 -0.45
N ALA A 8 -0.03 -22.14 -0.81
CA ALA A 8 -1.37 -21.67 -1.18
C ALA A 8 -2.12 -21.01 -0.02
N GLY A 9 -1.79 -21.36 1.23
CA GLY A 9 -2.32 -20.73 2.44
C GLY A 9 -1.51 -19.52 2.92
N LEU A 10 -0.35 -19.25 2.31
CA LEU A 10 0.58 -18.21 2.72
C LEU A 10 0.70 -17.07 1.71
N LEU A 11 0.43 -17.33 0.43
CA LEU A 11 0.62 -16.40 -0.66
C LEU A 11 -0.61 -16.35 -1.57
N SER A 12 -1.03 -15.15 -1.92
CA SER A 12 -1.96 -14.87 -3.02
C SER A 12 -1.16 -14.30 -4.19
N ALA A 13 -1.35 -14.82 -5.41
CA ALA A 13 -0.62 -14.39 -6.60
C ALA A 13 -1.56 -13.76 -7.63
N ARG A 14 -1.19 -12.61 -8.17
CA ARG A 14 -1.90 -11.92 -9.26
C ARG A 14 -0.91 -11.21 -10.20
N TYR A 15 -1.36 -10.91 -11.41
CA TYR A 15 -0.64 -10.08 -12.38
C TYR A 15 -1.42 -8.77 -12.52
N PRO A 16 -1.04 -7.71 -11.81
CA PRO A 16 -1.76 -6.44 -11.88
C PRO A 16 -1.44 -5.69 -13.17
N ASP A 17 -2.47 -5.06 -13.75
CA ASP A 17 -2.32 -4.11 -14.86
C ASP A 17 -2.10 -2.68 -14.37
N THR A 18 -2.18 -2.46 -13.06
CA THR A 18 -2.01 -1.16 -12.40
C THR A 18 -0.66 -0.55 -12.76
N ARG A 19 -0.68 0.75 -13.06
CA ARG A 19 0.52 1.54 -13.41
C ARG A 19 0.69 2.72 -12.44
N LEU A 20 1.88 3.30 -12.40
CA LEU A 20 2.09 4.54 -11.65
C LEU A 20 1.30 5.73 -12.23
N THR A 21 0.85 5.64 -13.47
CA THR A 21 -0.02 6.62 -14.12
C THR A 21 -1.45 6.58 -13.57
N ASP A 22 -1.87 5.47 -12.98
CA ASP A 22 -3.19 5.33 -12.35
C ASP A 22 -3.24 5.96 -10.96
N MET A 23 -2.09 6.45 -10.49
CA MET A 23 -1.92 7.06 -9.17
C MET A 23 -1.59 8.55 -9.32
N VAL A 24 -2.32 9.37 -8.59
CA VAL A 24 -1.96 10.78 -8.43
C VAL A 24 -1.06 10.88 -7.20
N LEU A 25 0.23 11.17 -7.45
CA LEU A 25 1.28 11.15 -6.43
C LEU A 25 1.96 12.51 -6.35
N ALA A 26 2.32 12.93 -5.14
CA ALA A 26 3.20 14.07 -4.95
C ALA A 26 4.53 13.85 -5.70
N ARG A 27 5.04 14.92 -6.33
CA ARG A 27 6.24 14.84 -7.19
C ARG A 27 7.45 14.16 -6.54
N PRO A 28 7.81 14.42 -5.27
CA PRO A 28 8.95 13.74 -4.65
C PRO A 28 8.74 12.24 -4.50
N LEU A 29 7.52 11.82 -4.16
CA LEU A 29 7.16 10.41 -4.03
C LEU A 29 7.24 9.71 -5.39
N ARG A 30 6.67 10.32 -6.43
CA ARG A 30 6.72 9.80 -7.80
C ARG A 30 8.18 9.61 -8.26
N GLN A 31 9.05 10.58 -8.04
CA GLN A 31 10.47 10.49 -8.42
C GLN A 31 11.20 9.34 -7.71
N ARG A 32 10.88 9.07 -6.43
CA ARG A 32 11.46 7.94 -5.70
C ARG A 32 11.03 6.60 -6.31
N LEU A 33 9.74 6.44 -6.63
CA LEU A 33 9.21 5.23 -7.27
C LEU A 33 9.77 5.03 -8.68
N ASP A 34 9.85 6.10 -9.49
CA ASP A 34 10.46 6.04 -10.82
C ASP A 34 11.94 5.61 -10.76
N ARG A 35 12.67 6.06 -9.73
CA ARG A 35 14.05 5.63 -9.50
C ARG A 35 14.14 4.15 -9.13
N ILE A 36 13.28 3.64 -8.26
CA ILE A 36 13.22 2.21 -7.93
C ILE A 36 12.97 1.39 -9.20
N LEU A 37 12.01 1.79 -10.03
CA LEU A 37 11.72 1.13 -11.30
C LEU A 37 12.92 1.14 -12.25
N ALA A 38 13.62 2.26 -12.36
CA ALA A 38 14.81 2.38 -13.19
C ALA A 38 15.93 1.44 -12.70
N GLU A 39 16.17 1.37 -11.40
CA GLU A 39 17.15 0.46 -10.80
C GLU A 39 16.76 -1.02 -11.03
N GLN A 40 15.48 -1.36 -10.88
CA GLN A 40 14.99 -2.72 -11.13
C GLN A 40 15.07 -3.14 -12.60
N ARG A 41 14.83 -2.21 -13.54
CA ARG A 41 14.98 -2.46 -14.99
C ARG A 41 16.44 -2.61 -15.38
N GLN A 42 17.36 -1.91 -14.71
CA GLN A 42 18.80 -1.91 -14.98
C GLN A 42 19.63 -2.74 -14.00
N GLN A 43 19.00 -3.65 -13.27
CA GLN A 43 19.69 -4.40 -12.19
C GLN A 43 20.93 -5.16 -12.65
N ALA A 44 20.91 -5.72 -13.86
CA ALA A 44 22.08 -6.44 -14.42
C ALA A 44 23.28 -5.49 -14.62
N ASN A 45 23.01 -4.29 -15.12
CA ASN A 45 24.04 -3.26 -15.31
C ASN A 45 24.57 -2.74 -13.98
N LEU A 46 23.71 -2.49 -12.99
CA LEU A 46 24.14 -2.08 -11.66
C LEU A 46 25.07 -3.13 -11.03
N ARG A 47 24.69 -4.40 -11.08
CA ARG A 47 25.47 -5.51 -10.51
C ARG A 47 26.81 -5.70 -11.21
N SER A 48 26.92 -5.51 -12.51
CA SER A 48 28.21 -5.57 -13.21
C SER A 48 29.18 -4.48 -12.77
N HIS A 49 28.68 -3.40 -12.15
CA HIS A 49 29.48 -2.34 -11.53
C HIS A 49 29.62 -2.49 -10.00
N GLY A 50 29.25 -3.65 -9.42
CA GLY A 50 29.33 -3.90 -7.98
C GLY A 50 28.25 -3.18 -7.16
N LEU A 51 27.21 -2.64 -7.79
CA LEU A 51 26.10 -1.93 -7.14
C LEU A 51 24.87 -2.83 -7.02
N GLN A 52 24.13 -2.68 -5.92
CA GLN A 52 22.85 -3.38 -5.74
C GLN A 52 21.67 -2.44 -6.02
N PRO A 53 20.65 -2.88 -6.80
CA PRO A 53 19.42 -2.13 -6.93
C PRO A 53 18.65 -2.15 -5.61
N ARG A 54 17.88 -1.08 -5.34
CA ARG A 54 16.94 -1.10 -4.21
C ARG A 54 15.85 -2.13 -4.48
N ARG A 55 15.64 -3.01 -3.50
CA ARG A 55 14.69 -4.12 -3.61
C ARG A 55 13.94 -4.42 -2.31
N LYS A 56 14.33 -3.82 -1.21
CA LYS A 56 13.69 -3.93 0.10
C LYS A 56 13.10 -2.57 0.44
N ILE A 57 11.78 -2.41 0.27
CA ILE A 57 11.08 -1.14 0.39
C ILE A 57 10.07 -1.20 1.53
N LEU A 58 10.13 -0.22 2.41
CA LEU A 58 9.14 -0.04 3.47
C LEU A 58 8.25 1.15 3.11
N LEU A 59 6.95 0.93 3.02
CA LEU A 59 5.93 1.95 2.80
C LEU A 59 5.25 2.26 4.13
N VAL A 60 5.33 3.49 4.59
CA VAL A 60 4.74 3.93 5.85
C VAL A 60 3.75 5.07 5.63
N GLY A 61 2.69 5.14 6.43
CA GLY A 61 1.73 6.24 6.39
C GLY A 61 0.30 5.81 6.64
N PRO A 62 -0.65 6.75 6.64
CA PRO A 62 -2.03 6.50 7.03
C PRO A 62 -2.74 5.48 6.11
N PRO A 63 -3.82 4.84 6.60
CA PRO A 63 -4.66 3.98 5.77
C PRO A 63 -5.23 4.77 4.59
N GLY A 64 -5.45 4.08 3.47
CA GLY A 64 -5.98 4.72 2.25
C GLY A 64 -5.00 5.62 1.49
N ALA A 65 -3.73 5.74 1.93
CA ALA A 65 -2.72 6.60 1.26
C ALA A 65 -2.14 6.03 -0.04
N GLY A 66 -2.48 4.77 -0.40
CA GLY A 66 -2.06 4.16 -1.68
C GLY A 66 -0.90 3.17 -1.57
N LYS A 67 -0.48 2.74 -0.38
CA LYS A 67 0.65 1.81 -0.16
C LYS A 67 0.49 0.50 -0.93
N THR A 68 -0.62 -0.20 -0.74
CA THR A 68 -0.94 -1.46 -1.45
C THR A 68 -1.04 -1.26 -2.97
N MET A 69 -1.61 -0.12 -3.40
CA MET A 69 -1.68 0.23 -4.82
C MET A 69 -0.30 0.45 -5.42
N THR A 70 0.64 1.02 -4.65
CA THR A 70 2.03 1.19 -5.08
C THR A 70 2.71 -0.15 -5.34
N ALA A 71 2.55 -1.15 -4.46
CA ALA A 71 3.10 -2.49 -4.71
C ALA A 71 2.51 -3.10 -6.00
N SER A 72 1.20 -2.90 -6.24
CA SER A 72 0.53 -3.31 -7.48
C SER A 72 1.10 -2.60 -8.70
N ALA A 73 1.29 -1.28 -8.61
CA ALA A 73 1.84 -0.47 -9.70
C ALA A 73 3.30 -0.86 -10.01
N LEU A 74 4.12 -1.10 -8.99
CA LEU A 74 5.50 -1.57 -9.19
C LEU A 74 5.52 -2.94 -9.89
N ALA A 75 4.65 -3.86 -9.51
CA ALA A 75 4.53 -5.16 -10.18
C ALA A 75 4.08 -5.01 -11.64
N GLY A 76 3.05 -4.19 -11.89
CA GLY A 76 2.56 -3.89 -13.24
C GLY A 76 3.62 -3.24 -14.12
N GLU A 77 4.33 -2.21 -13.63
CA GLU A 77 5.40 -1.51 -14.37
C GLU A 77 6.59 -2.43 -14.71
N LEU A 78 6.88 -3.40 -13.84
CA LEU A 78 7.97 -4.35 -14.03
C LEU A 78 7.53 -5.61 -14.78
N HIS A 79 6.24 -5.76 -15.09
CA HIS A 79 5.64 -6.96 -15.67
C HIS A 79 5.95 -8.22 -14.85
N LEU A 80 5.91 -8.09 -13.52
CA LEU A 80 6.16 -9.16 -12.56
C LEU A 80 4.85 -9.56 -11.87
N PRO A 81 4.76 -10.81 -11.40
CA PRO A 81 3.67 -11.20 -10.51
C PRO A 81 3.76 -10.42 -9.19
N LEU A 82 2.61 -10.05 -8.65
CA LEU A 82 2.47 -9.59 -7.28
C LEU A 82 2.04 -10.76 -6.41
N PHE A 83 2.86 -11.08 -5.43
CA PHE A 83 2.57 -12.04 -4.38
C PHE A 83 2.24 -11.26 -3.09
N THR A 84 1.00 -11.38 -2.62
CA THR A 84 0.61 -10.81 -1.32
C THR A 84 0.70 -11.88 -0.26
N ILE A 85 1.44 -11.60 0.80
CA ILE A 85 1.59 -12.50 1.93
C ILE A 85 0.34 -12.44 2.79
N LEU A 86 -0.24 -13.60 3.08
CA LEU A 86 -1.42 -13.76 3.91
C LEU A 86 -0.96 -13.89 5.37
N LEU A 87 -0.94 -12.78 6.11
CA LEU A 87 -0.42 -12.75 7.49
C LEU A 87 -1.22 -13.65 8.44
N ASP A 88 -2.53 -13.80 8.23
CA ASP A 88 -3.38 -14.71 9.00
C ASP A 88 -2.95 -16.18 8.84
N GLY A 89 -2.47 -16.56 7.66
CA GLY A 89 -1.91 -17.88 7.39
C GLY A 89 -0.52 -18.08 7.99
N LEU A 90 0.23 -16.97 8.14
CA LEU A 90 1.59 -16.97 8.62
C LEU A 90 1.66 -17.05 10.15
N ILE A 91 0.82 -16.27 10.85
CA ILE A 91 0.83 -16.15 12.31
C ILE A 91 0.03 -17.32 12.91
N THR A 92 0.72 -18.19 13.64
CA THR A 92 0.09 -19.31 14.36
C THR A 92 0.37 -19.19 15.85
N LYS A 93 -0.43 -19.91 16.66
CA LYS A 93 -0.22 -19.99 18.12
C LYS A 93 1.11 -20.67 18.50
N PHE A 94 1.74 -21.37 17.56
CA PHE A 94 2.98 -22.11 17.78
C PHE A 94 4.14 -21.43 17.06
N MET A 95 5.08 -20.92 17.82
CA MET A 95 6.20 -20.11 17.34
C MET A 95 7.11 -20.80 16.32
N GLY A 96 7.36 -22.11 16.49
CA GLY A 96 8.16 -22.90 15.53
C GLY A 96 7.51 -22.97 14.15
N GLU A 97 6.18 -22.97 14.06
CA GLU A 97 5.45 -22.97 12.80
C GLU A 97 5.55 -21.63 12.07
N THR A 98 5.44 -20.52 12.78
CA THR A 98 5.54 -19.18 12.17
C THR A 98 6.92 -18.96 11.53
N ALA A 99 8.01 -19.34 12.22
CA ALA A 99 9.36 -19.24 11.66
C ALA A 99 9.56 -20.16 10.44
N SER A 100 8.98 -21.37 10.48
CA SER A 100 9.03 -22.31 9.34
C SER A 100 8.23 -21.79 8.15
N LYS A 101 7.07 -21.21 8.38
CA LYS A 101 6.23 -20.60 7.33
C LYS A 101 6.89 -19.36 6.73
N LEU A 102 7.54 -18.51 7.54
CA LEU A 102 8.35 -17.41 7.04
C LEU A 102 9.47 -17.91 6.13
N ARG A 103 10.17 -18.97 6.52
CA ARG A 103 11.20 -19.58 5.69
C ARG A 103 10.64 -20.03 4.34
N LEU A 104 9.48 -20.71 4.30
CA LEU A 104 8.83 -21.11 3.05
C LEU A 104 8.51 -19.92 2.15
N VAL A 105 8.07 -18.79 2.73
CA VAL A 105 7.84 -17.55 1.98
C VAL A 105 9.14 -17.02 1.39
N PHE A 106 10.24 -16.97 2.16
CA PHE A 106 11.53 -16.48 1.66
C PHE A 106 12.18 -17.44 0.66
N ASP A 107 11.98 -18.74 0.79
CA ASP A 107 12.38 -19.72 -0.22
C ASP A 107 11.62 -19.47 -1.54
N ALA A 108 10.32 -19.13 -1.48
CA ALA A 108 9.53 -18.76 -2.65
C ALA A 108 10.01 -17.43 -3.28
N ILE A 109 10.38 -16.42 -2.46
CA ILE A 109 10.96 -15.14 -2.90
C ILE A 109 12.25 -15.39 -3.71
N THR A 110 13.06 -16.33 -3.26
CA THR A 110 14.32 -16.70 -3.93
C THR A 110 14.07 -17.50 -5.21
N ALA A 111 13.11 -18.43 -5.17
CA ALA A 111 12.82 -19.33 -6.30
C ALA A 111 12.06 -18.65 -7.45
N THR A 112 11.25 -17.63 -7.15
CA THR A 112 10.38 -16.98 -8.15
C THR A 112 10.52 -15.46 -8.08
N ARG A 113 11.04 -14.86 -9.14
CA ARG A 113 11.13 -13.41 -9.22
C ARG A 113 9.74 -12.77 -9.28
N GLY A 114 9.48 -11.81 -8.39
CA GLY A 114 8.21 -11.11 -8.28
C GLY A 114 8.30 -9.89 -7.38
N VAL A 115 7.17 -9.23 -7.18
CA VAL A 115 6.95 -8.25 -6.12
C VAL A 115 6.23 -8.96 -4.99
N TYR A 116 6.82 -8.97 -3.81
CA TYR A 116 6.29 -9.64 -2.61
C TYR A 116 5.85 -8.58 -1.61
N LEU A 117 4.54 -8.53 -1.35
CA LEU A 117 3.92 -7.54 -0.47
C LEU A 117 3.57 -8.15 0.88
N PHE A 118 4.18 -7.62 1.92
CA PHE A 118 3.80 -7.79 3.32
C PHE A 118 2.94 -6.59 3.72
N ASP A 119 1.62 -6.71 3.50
CA ASP A 119 0.69 -5.62 3.81
C ASP A 119 0.25 -5.67 5.28
N GLU A 120 -0.10 -4.52 5.85
CA GLU A 120 -0.48 -4.39 7.27
C GLU A 120 0.53 -5.07 8.22
N PHE A 121 1.82 -4.87 7.93
CA PHE A 121 2.92 -5.52 8.64
C PHE A 121 2.92 -5.25 10.15
N ASP A 122 2.29 -4.17 10.58
CA ASP A 122 2.01 -3.83 11.97
C ASP A 122 1.06 -4.84 12.66
N ALA A 123 0.24 -5.58 11.91
CA ALA A 123 -0.57 -6.66 12.48
C ALA A 123 0.30 -7.75 13.15
N ILE A 124 1.54 -7.93 12.70
CA ILE A 124 2.53 -8.77 13.38
C ILE A 124 2.88 -8.19 14.76
N GLY A 125 2.76 -6.87 14.95
CA GLY A 125 3.05 -6.16 16.20
C GLY A 125 1.86 -5.85 17.09
N ALA A 126 0.63 -5.94 16.59
CA ALA A 126 -0.55 -5.29 17.18
C ALA A 126 -1.49 -6.20 18.01
N LYS A 127 -1.29 -7.51 18.09
CA LYS A 127 -2.13 -8.37 18.97
C LYS A 127 -1.86 -8.03 20.44
N ARG A 128 -2.62 -7.04 20.93
CA ARG A 128 -2.66 -6.63 22.34
C ARG A 128 -3.59 -7.57 23.10
N GLY A 129 -3.04 -8.41 23.96
CA GLY A 129 -3.88 -9.22 24.84
C GLY A 129 -3.16 -9.65 26.12
N ASP A 130 -2.01 -10.29 26.01
CA ASP A 130 -1.29 -10.82 27.17
C ASP A 130 0.21 -10.46 27.13
N ARG A 131 0.83 -10.31 28.31
CA ARG A 131 2.29 -10.05 28.44
C ARG A 131 3.16 -11.14 27.81
N GLN A 132 2.62 -12.33 27.55
CA GLN A 132 3.31 -13.42 26.85
C GLN A 132 3.33 -13.21 25.33
N ASP A 133 2.29 -12.60 24.74
CA ASP A 133 2.20 -12.36 23.29
C ASP A 133 3.24 -11.34 22.79
N VAL A 134 3.62 -10.35 23.62
CA VAL A 134 4.63 -9.33 23.21
C VAL A 134 5.99 -9.95 22.92
N GLY A 135 6.36 -11.00 23.64
CA GLY A 135 7.63 -11.71 23.41
C GLY A 135 7.63 -12.53 22.11
N GLU A 136 6.51 -13.15 21.78
CA GLU A 136 6.36 -13.95 20.55
C GLU A 136 6.35 -13.07 19.30
N ILE A 137 5.62 -11.98 19.35
CA ILE A 137 5.54 -10.97 18.29
C ILE A 137 6.92 -10.41 17.96
N ARG A 138 7.70 -10.02 18.97
CA ARG A 138 9.07 -9.53 18.76
C ARG A 138 9.99 -10.56 18.11
N ARG A 139 9.80 -11.85 18.42
CA ARG A 139 10.61 -12.92 17.83
C ARG A 139 10.23 -13.18 16.37
N VAL A 140 8.94 -13.14 16.03
CA VAL A 140 8.46 -13.25 14.63
C VAL A 140 9.01 -12.08 13.82
N LEU A 141 8.92 -10.86 14.36
CA LEU A 141 9.48 -9.66 13.73
C LEU A 141 11.00 -9.79 13.53
N ASN A 142 11.73 -10.24 14.55
CA ASN A 142 13.16 -10.45 14.44
C ASN A 142 13.52 -11.53 13.40
N SER A 143 12.76 -12.62 13.32
CA SER A 143 12.94 -13.66 12.30
C SER A 143 12.69 -13.10 10.90
N PHE A 144 11.61 -12.34 10.72
CA PHE A 144 11.35 -11.65 9.45
C PHE A 144 12.50 -10.73 9.06
N LEU A 145 12.98 -9.91 10.00
CA LEU A 145 14.09 -8.99 9.76
C LEU A 145 15.38 -9.72 9.37
N GLN A 146 15.64 -10.85 10.01
CA GLN A 146 16.79 -11.69 9.68
C GLN A 146 16.65 -12.24 8.24
N PHE A 147 15.49 -12.73 7.85
CA PHE A 147 15.24 -13.20 6.49
C PHE A 147 15.34 -12.07 5.46
N VAL A 148 14.78 -10.89 5.74
CA VAL A 148 14.94 -9.71 4.86
C VAL A 148 16.42 -9.35 4.70
N GLU A 149 17.19 -9.36 5.77
CA GLU A 149 18.62 -9.01 5.74
C GLU A 149 19.41 -10.03 4.90
N GLN A 150 19.14 -11.32 5.09
CA GLN A 150 19.82 -12.43 4.40
C GLN A 150 19.35 -12.65 2.95
N ASP A 151 18.22 -12.04 2.56
CA ASP A 151 17.69 -12.22 1.21
C ASP A 151 18.62 -11.57 0.17
N GLU A 152 19.05 -12.38 -0.81
CA GLU A 152 19.85 -11.98 -1.97
C GLU A 152 19.11 -12.23 -3.31
N SER A 153 17.81 -12.46 -3.27
CA SER A 153 16.99 -12.73 -4.44
C SER A 153 16.99 -11.56 -5.45
N HIS A 154 16.38 -11.79 -6.60
CA HIS A 154 16.12 -10.76 -7.61
C HIS A 154 14.71 -10.16 -7.48
N SER A 155 13.99 -10.51 -6.44
CA SER A 155 12.63 -10.07 -6.19
C SER A 155 12.60 -8.70 -5.49
N LEU A 156 11.50 -7.99 -5.63
CA LEU A 156 11.22 -6.76 -4.90
C LEU A 156 10.37 -7.11 -3.66
N ILE A 157 10.91 -6.85 -2.48
CA ILE A 157 10.21 -7.05 -1.20
C ILE A 157 9.65 -5.70 -0.78
N VAL A 158 8.33 -5.63 -0.60
CA VAL A 158 7.60 -4.44 -0.15
C VAL A 158 6.88 -4.77 1.14
N ALA A 159 7.20 -4.05 2.21
CA ALA A 159 6.42 -4.07 3.44
C ALA A 159 5.62 -2.78 3.57
N ALA A 160 4.38 -2.85 4.03
CA ALA A 160 3.52 -1.70 4.24
C ALA A 160 2.96 -1.69 5.66
N THR A 161 2.96 -0.51 6.31
CA THR A 161 2.42 -0.33 7.66
C THR A 161 1.66 0.97 7.79
N ASN A 162 0.60 0.95 8.60
CA ASN A 162 -0.13 2.13 9.03
C ASN A 162 0.43 2.71 10.34
N HIS A 163 1.22 1.92 11.08
CA HIS A 163 1.68 2.20 12.42
C HIS A 163 3.21 2.12 12.54
N PRO A 164 3.96 3.03 11.89
CA PRO A 164 5.43 3.01 11.94
C PRO A 164 5.99 3.17 13.36
N GLU A 165 5.23 3.80 14.27
CA GLU A 165 5.59 3.99 15.67
C GLU A 165 5.65 2.69 16.48
N LEU A 166 4.98 1.62 16.00
CA LEU A 166 5.03 0.29 16.61
C LEU A 166 6.28 -0.50 16.20
N LEU A 167 7.00 -0.02 15.19
CA LEU A 167 8.17 -0.68 14.63
C LEU A 167 9.46 -0.13 15.27
N ASP A 168 10.39 -1.02 15.61
CA ASP A 168 11.70 -0.62 16.12
C ASP A 168 12.50 0.13 15.04
N ARG A 169 13.25 1.16 15.45
CA ARG A 169 14.15 1.91 14.56
C ARG A 169 15.20 1.02 13.85
N ALA A 170 15.60 -0.09 14.45
CA ALA A 170 16.48 -1.05 13.83
C ALA A 170 15.89 -1.70 12.57
N LEU A 171 14.55 -1.79 12.50
CA LEU A 171 13.83 -2.32 11.34
C LEU A 171 14.03 -1.43 10.11
N PHE A 172 13.93 -0.11 10.26
CA PHE A 172 14.06 0.83 9.15
C PHE A 172 15.42 0.73 8.43
N ARG A 173 16.49 0.35 9.15
CA ARG A 173 17.84 0.22 8.61
C ARG A 173 18.04 -1.02 7.72
N ARG A 174 17.09 -1.96 7.72
CA ARG A 174 17.13 -3.20 6.93
C ARG A 174 16.43 -3.09 5.59
N PHE A 175 15.76 -1.96 5.36
CA PHE A 175 15.18 -1.63 4.07
C PHE A 175 16.12 -0.69 3.31
N ASP A 176 16.18 -0.90 1.99
CA ASP A 176 17.01 -0.08 1.09
C ASP A 176 16.38 1.32 0.91
N ASP A 177 15.07 1.42 1.06
CA ASP A 177 14.32 2.68 1.03
C ASP A 177 13.10 2.64 1.94
N VAL A 178 12.81 3.76 2.61
CA VAL A 178 11.61 3.97 3.43
C VAL A 178 10.83 5.11 2.82
N ILE A 179 9.65 4.81 2.30
CA ILE A 179 8.79 5.78 1.60
C ILE A 179 7.63 6.15 2.52
N GLU A 180 7.58 7.42 2.88
CA GLU A 180 6.52 7.96 3.72
C GLU A 180 5.41 8.54 2.87
N TYR A 181 4.18 8.14 3.18
CA TYR A 181 2.94 8.67 2.64
C TYR A 181 2.32 9.60 3.66
N THR A 182 1.92 10.76 3.21
CA THR A 182 1.16 11.74 3.99
C THR A 182 -0.23 11.91 3.40
N LEU A 183 -1.13 12.50 4.17
CA LEU A 183 -2.40 12.97 3.61
C LEU A 183 -2.13 14.04 2.53
N PRO A 184 -2.94 14.07 1.47
CA PRO A 184 -2.74 14.98 0.36
C PRO A 184 -3.01 16.44 0.76
N ASP A 185 -2.22 17.34 0.21
CA ASP A 185 -2.52 18.77 0.24
C ASP A 185 -3.66 19.14 -0.73
N VAL A 186 -4.14 20.37 -0.67
CA VAL A 186 -5.26 20.86 -1.50
C VAL A 186 -4.96 20.66 -3.00
N SER A 187 -3.75 20.86 -3.42
CA SER A 187 -3.35 20.73 -4.84
C SER A 187 -3.40 19.28 -5.31
N LEU A 188 -2.99 18.36 -4.47
CA LEU A 188 -3.03 16.92 -4.76
C LEU A 188 -4.46 16.40 -4.69
N ILE A 189 -5.29 16.90 -3.76
CA ILE A 189 -6.73 16.58 -3.69
C ILE A 189 -7.42 16.98 -4.99
N GLU A 190 -7.21 18.21 -5.46
CA GLU A 190 -7.75 18.67 -6.74
C GLU A 190 -7.33 17.75 -7.89
N ALA A 191 -6.05 17.39 -7.94
CA ALA A 191 -5.53 16.51 -8.98
C ALA A 191 -6.16 15.10 -8.93
N ILE A 192 -6.42 14.55 -7.73
CA ILE A 192 -7.10 13.25 -7.56
C ILE A 192 -8.55 13.33 -8.06
N LEU A 193 -9.30 14.36 -7.65
CA LEU A 193 -10.67 14.55 -8.09
C LEU A 193 -10.79 14.70 -9.61
N ARG A 194 -9.94 15.56 -10.21
CA ARG A 194 -9.90 15.76 -11.65
C ARG A 194 -9.56 14.48 -12.40
N ASN A 195 -8.54 13.77 -11.96
CA ASN A 195 -8.14 12.49 -12.57
C ASN A 195 -9.26 11.45 -12.51
N ARG A 196 -9.97 11.37 -11.37
CA ARG A 196 -11.04 10.39 -11.20
C ARG A 196 -12.29 10.72 -12.01
N LEU A 197 -12.56 12.02 -12.18
CA LEU A 197 -13.72 12.54 -12.91
C LEU A 197 -13.44 12.85 -14.39
N ASP A 198 -12.23 12.57 -14.89
CA ASP A 198 -11.81 12.92 -16.26
C ASP A 198 -12.75 12.38 -17.36
N ARG A 199 -13.42 11.26 -17.11
CA ARG A 199 -14.37 10.62 -18.04
C ARG A 199 -15.78 11.17 -17.98
N PHE A 200 -16.07 12.08 -17.05
CA PHE A 200 -17.39 12.64 -16.81
C PHE A 200 -17.41 14.11 -17.21
N ALA A 201 -18.55 14.55 -17.76
CA ALA A 201 -18.78 15.98 -17.94
C ALA A 201 -18.83 16.66 -16.56
N THR A 202 -18.16 17.80 -16.41
CA THR A 202 -18.19 18.61 -15.20
C THR A 202 -18.70 20.01 -15.54
N SER A 203 -19.56 20.58 -14.70
CA SER A 203 -20.12 21.92 -14.87
C SER A 203 -20.02 22.69 -13.55
N ASP A 204 -19.59 23.94 -13.63
CA ASP A 204 -19.55 24.91 -12.53
C ASP A 204 -18.83 24.41 -11.27
N VAL A 205 -17.72 23.65 -11.44
CA VAL A 205 -16.93 23.14 -10.32
C VAL A 205 -15.83 24.13 -9.94
N SER A 206 -15.97 24.76 -8.77
CA SER A 206 -14.87 25.47 -8.09
C SER A 206 -13.93 24.44 -7.45
N TRP A 207 -12.97 23.94 -8.23
CA TRP A 207 -12.08 22.86 -7.80
C TRP A 207 -11.29 23.18 -6.54
N ALA A 208 -10.85 24.44 -6.38
CA ALA A 208 -10.09 24.86 -5.20
C ALA A 208 -10.94 24.81 -3.92
N GLU A 209 -12.22 25.21 -3.99
CA GLU A 209 -13.15 25.17 -2.86
C GLU A 209 -13.52 23.73 -2.49
N VAL A 210 -13.82 22.90 -3.49
CA VAL A 210 -14.12 21.47 -3.30
C VAL A 210 -12.89 20.76 -2.70
N ALA A 211 -11.70 21.02 -3.23
CA ALA A 211 -10.48 20.42 -2.72
C ALA A 211 -10.17 20.87 -1.28
N ALA A 212 -10.38 22.16 -0.96
CA ALA A 212 -10.24 22.66 0.40
C ALA A 212 -11.22 21.98 1.37
N SER A 213 -12.46 21.75 0.92
CA SER A 213 -13.48 21.04 1.69
C SER A 213 -13.13 19.55 1.91
N ALA A 214 -12.32 18.93 1.06
CA ALA A 214 -11.86 17.54 1.20
C ALA A 214 -10.56 17.41 2.01
N HIS A 215 -10.02 18.49 2.56
CA HIS A 215 -8.81 18.46 3.38
C HIS A 215 -8.94 17.49 4.57
N GLY A 216 -7.89 16.72 4.82
CA GLY A 216 -7.84 15.71 5.88
C GLY A 216 -8.32 14.32 5.46
N LEU A 217 -8.90 14.16 4.27
CA LEU A 217 -9.28 12.85 3.74
C LEU A 217 -8.11 12.13 3.09
N SER A 218 -8.14 10.79 3.13
CA SER A 218 -7.17 9.97 2.43
C SER A 218 -7.42 9.97 0.90
N PRO A 219 -6.40 9.69 0.06
CA PRO A 219 -6.58 9.51 -1.38
C PRO A 219 -7.68 8.52 -1.75
N ALA A 220 -7.85 7.45 -0.97
CA ALA A 220 -8.90 6.46 -1.19
C ALA A 220 -10.29 7.04 -0.91
N ASP A 221 -10.44 7.86 0.14
CA ASP A 221 -11.71 8.52 0.45
C ASP A 221 -12.07 9.56 -0.60
N ILE A 222 -11.10 10.35 -1.06
CA ILE A 222 -11.29 11.34 -2.12
C ILE A 222 -11.72 10.65 -3.43
N ALA A 223 -11.09 9.53 -3.77
CA ALA A 223 -11.48 8.75 -4.95
C ALA A 223 -12.92 8.20 -4.84
N ARG A 224 -13.32 7.75 -3.65
CA ARG A 224 -14.71 7.31 -3.39
C ARG A 224 -15.70 8.44 -3.52
N VAL A 225 -15.38 9.61 -2.96
CA VAL A 225 -16.22 10.81 -3.12
C VAL A 225 -16.45 11.14 -4.59
N ALA A 226 -15.41 11.12 -5.40
CA ALA A 226 -15.53 11.34 -6.84
C ALA A 226 -16.39 10.28 -7.52
N ASP A 227 -16.21 8.99 -7.15
CA ASP A 227 -17.03 7.90 -7.69
C ASP A 227 -18.50 8.04 -7.30
N ASP A 228 -18.78 8.42 -6.05
CA ASP A 228 -20.15 8.56 -5.55
C ASP A 228 -20.84 9.77 -6.18
N ALA A 229 -20.16 10.91 -6.33
CA ALA A 229 -20.66 12.06 -7.09
C ALA A 229 -20.97 11.69 -8.56
N ALA A 230 -20.10 10.93 -9.21
CA ALA A 230 -20.33 10.47 -10.58
C ALA A 230 -21.52 9.50 -10.68
N LYS A 231 -21.71 8.60 -9.70
CA LYS A 231 -22.85 7.69 -9.66
C LYS A 231 -24.17 8.45 -9.51
N SER A 232 -24.25 9.44 -8.60
CA SER A 232 -25.46 10.26 -8.42
C SER A 232 -25.86 10.92 -9.73
N VAL A 233 -24.91 11.53 -10.45
CA VAL A 233 -25.18 12.16 -11.76
C VAL A 233 -25.73 11.17 -12.80
N ILE A 234 -25.21 9.94 -12.82
CA ILE A 234 -25.71 8.90 -13.74
C ILE A 234 -27.13 8.46 -13.36
N LEU A 235 -27.39 8.26 -12.07
CA LEU A 235 -28.69 7.80 -11.56
C LEU A 235 -29.79 8.85 -11.74
N ASP A 236 -29.45 10.12 -11.52
CA ASP A 236 -30.40 11.25 -11.60
C ASP A 236 -30.53 11.81 -13.01
N ASN A 237 -29.77 11.29 -14.00
CA ASN A 237 -29.76 11.80 -15.37
C ASN A 237 -29.42 13.30 -15.46
N SER A 238 -28.66 13.84 -14.52
CA SER A 238 -28.35 15.29 -14.47
C SER A 238 -27.28 15.73 -15.47
N GLY A 239 -26.61 14.80 -16.13
CA GLY A 239 -25.72 15.03 -17.29
C GLY A 239 -24.30 15.48 -16.96
N ALA A 240 -24.04 16.15 -15.84
CA ALA A 240 -22.71 16.61 -15.46
C ALA A 240 -22.51 16.61 -13.94
N VAL A 241 -21.27 16.32 -13.51
CA VAL A 241 -20.84 16.44 -12.11
C VAL A 241 -20.68 17.92 -11.77
N THR A 242 -21.31 18.36 -10.68
CA THR A 242 -21.29 19.74 -10.18
C THR A 242 -20.50 19.83 -8.87
N ALA A 243 -20.14 21.05 -8.46
CA ALA A 243 -19.57 21.26 -7.14
C ALA A 243 -20.48 20.74 -6.02
N GLU A 244 -21.79 20.95 -6.15
CA GLU A 244 -22.81 20.50 -5.19
C GLU A 244 -22.79 18.98 -5.05
N SER A 245 -22.82 18.21 -6.15
CA SER A 245 -22.82 16.75 -6.10
C SER A 245 -21.54 16.19 -5.45
N ILE A 246 -20.39 16.86 -5.60
CA ILE A 246 -19.15 16.45 -4.94
C ILE A 246 -19.18 16.80 -3.44
N LEU A 247 -19.71 17.97 -3.07
CA LEU A 247 -19.82 18.41 -1.67
C LEU A 247 -20.83 17.54 -0.89
N ASP A 248 -21.92 17.12 -1.51
CA ASP A 248 -22.87 16.17 -0.90
C ASP A 248 -22.22 14.82 -0.62
N ALA A 249 -21.51 14.26 -1.60
CA ALA A 249 -20.76 13.02 -1.41
C ALA A 249 -19.66 13.15 -0.33
N LEU A 250 -19.04 14.33 -0.21
CA LEU A 250 -18.08 14.64 0.87
C LEU A 250 -18.76 14.65 2.24
N ALA A 251 -19.93 15.27 2.35
CA ALA A 251 -20.70 15.33 3.60
C ALA A 251 -21.10 13.92 4.06
N GLU A 252 -21.63 13.10 3.15
CA GLU A 252 -21.96 11.69 3.43
C GLU A 252 -20.73 10.89 3.90
N ARG A 253 -19.58 11.08 3.23
CA ARG A 253 -18.34 10.36 3.61
C ARG A 253 -17.86 10.74 4.99
N ARG A 254 -17.91 12.00 5.37
CA ARG A 254 -17.54 12.49 6.70
C ARG A 254 -18.46 11.97 7.79
N SER A 255 -19.76 12.04 7.56
CA SER A 255 -20.76 11.51 8.49
C SER A 255 -20.56 10.00 8.74
N ALA A 256 -20.25 9.23 7.69
CA ALA A 256 -19.94 7.80 7.83
C ALA A 256 -18.65 7.54 8.62
N ALA A 257 -17.60 8.37 8.45
CA ALA A 257 -16.36 8.25 9.21
C ALA A 257 -16.57 8.57 10.70
N GLU A 258 -17.29 9.65 11.01
CA GLU A 258 -17.63 10.05 12.39
C GLU A 258 -18.46 8.98 13.11
N ALA A 259 -19.38 8.35 12.40
CA ALA A 259 -20.21 7.27 12.95
C ALA A 259 -19.36 6.02 13.31
N MET A 260 -18.32 5.70 12.50
CA MET A 260 -17.40 4.60 12.76
C MET A 260 -16.50 4.91 13.98
N ASP A 261 -16.01 6.12 14.11
CA ASP A 261 -15.15 6.54 15.23
C ASP A 261 -15.95 6.58 16.55
N ALA A 262 -17.21 7.01 16.51
CA ALA A 262 -18.11 7.00 17.68
C ALA A 262 -18.49 5.58 18.13
N GLY A 263 -18.50 4.59 17.23
CA GLY A 263 -18.77 3.19 17.55
C GLY A 263 -17.57 2.44 18.14
N ASN A 264 -16.35 2.98 18.05
CA ASN A 264 -15.10 2.42 18.57
C ASN A 264 -14.62 3.10 19.87
N GLY A 265 -15.47 3.89 20.52
CA GLY A 265 -15.20 4.46 21.84
C GLY A 265 -15.14 3.39 22.95
N PRO A 266 -14.40 3.62 24.06
CA PRO A 266 -13.80 2.65 24.96
C PRO A 266 -14.75 1.73 25.67
#